data_48cc54a31231af03e49c57b60ad67ff8
#
_entry.id   48cc54a31231af03e49c57b60ad67ff8
#
_cell.length_a   1.000
_cell.length_b   1.000
_cell.length_c   1.000
_cell.angle_alpha   90.00
_cell.angle_beta   90.00
_cell.angle_gamma   90.00
#
_symmetry.space_group_name_H-M   'P 1'
#
loop_
_entity.id
_entity.type
_entity.pdbx_description
1 polymer ?
#
loop_
_entity_poly.entity_id
_entity_poly.type
_entity_poly.pdbx_seq_one_letter_code
_entity_poly.pdbx_strand_id
1 'polypeptide(L)'
;MIGPGGGEWVRRHRVLAELPELEVLDLTFAPDFEGVAPHTHADHVDSFYVLEGEAEFVFGDDVVRAGPGTFVAAPTGSVHGFRNVGSGDLRMLNIHGPNTGFAARLREL
;
A
#
# COMPACT_ATOMS: atom_id res chain seq x y z
N MET A 1 -13.88 -10.32 -11.21
CA MET A 1 -13.45 -11.26 -10.16
C MET A 1 -12.02 -11.72 -10.44
N ILE A 2 -11.19 -11.75 -9.41
CA ILE A 2 -9.81 -12.21 -9.54
C ILE A 2 -9.58 -13.33 -8.51
N GLY A 3 -9.14 -14.50 -9.00
CA GLY A 3 -8.82 -15.63 -8.16
C GLY A 3 -7.39 -15.59 -7.62
N PRO A 4 -7.00 -16.63 -6.85
CA PRO A 4 -5.63 -16.74 -6.34
C PRO A 4 -4.60 -16.66 -7.46
N GLY A 5 -3.59 -15.81 -7.30
CA GLY A 5 -2.55 -15.59 -8.30
C GLY A 5 -2.98 -14.82 -9.54
N GLY A 6 -4.26 -14.42 -9.64
CA GLY A 6 -4.77 -13.63 -10.78
C GLY A 6 -4.39 -12.15 -10.68
N GLY A 7 -4.96 -11.38 -11.60
CA GLY A 7 -4.63 -9.96 -11.72
C GLY A 7 -3.43 -9.72 -12.61
N GLU A 8 -2.98 -8.48 -12.68
CA GLU A 8 -1.83 -8.10 -13.49
C GLU A 8 -0.59 -7.93 -12.59
N TRP A 9 0.44 -8.72 -12.87
CA TRP A 9 1.72 -8.62 -12.15
C TRP A 9 2.60 -7.55 -12.78
N VAL A 10 3.05 -6.61 -11.93
CA VAL A 10 4.05 -5.60 -12.27
C VAL A 10 5.21 -5.79 -11.31
N ARG A 11 6.27 -6.44 -11.76
CA ARG A 11 7.37 -6.91 -10.91
C ARG A 11 6.79 -7.80 -9.79
N ARG A 12 6.97 -7.43 -8.52
CA ARG A 12 6.45 -8.19 -7.38
C ARG A 12 5.08 -7.68 -6.88
N HIS A 13 4.52 -6.69 -7.56
CA HIS A 13 3.22 -6.11 -7.22
C HIS A 13 2.14 -6.64 -8.15
N ARG A 14 0.92 -6.70 -7.64
CA ARG A 14 -0.20 -7.25 -8.39
C ARG A 14 -1.36 -6.27 -8.38
N VAL A 15 -1.84 -5.88 -9.56
CA VAL A 15 -3.01 -5.01 -9.69
C VAL A 15 -4.26 -5.88 -9.63
N LEU A 16 -5.12 -5.61 -8.65
CA LEU A 16 -6.34 -6.39 -8.42
C LEU A 16 -7.60 -5.69 -8.91
N ALA A 17 -7.68 -4.37 -8.77
CA ALA A 17 -8.82 -3.60 -9.24
C ALA A 17 -8.35 -2.24 -9.75
N GLU A 18 -8.92 -1.81 -10.85
CA GLU A 18 -8.60 -0.53 -11.50
C GLU A 18 -9.89 0.07 -12.04
N LEU A 19 -10.70 0.57 -11.11
CA LEU A 19 -11.98 1.22 -11.42
C LEU A 19 -11.85 2.71 -11.12
N PRO A 20 -12.69 3.58 -11.71
CA PRO A 20 -12.65 5.00 -11.36
C PRO A 20 -12.84 5.27 -9.86
N GLU A 21 -13.66 4.48 -9.19
CA GLU A 21 -14.01 4.66 -7.78
C GLU A 21 -13.07 3.93 -6.82
N LEU A 22 -12.28 2.97 -7.32
CA LEU A 22 -11.50 2.08 -6.46
C LEU A 22 -10.28 1.54 -7.19
N GLU A 23 -9.14 1.59 -6.52
CA GLU A 23 -7.91 0.96 -7.00
C GLU A 23 -7.38 0.07 -5.89
N VAL A 24 -7.10 -1.20 -6.19
CA VAL A 24 -6.58 -2.16 -5.20
C VAL A 24 -5.36 -2.86 -5.77
N LEU A 25 -4.28 -2.84 -4.99
CA LEU A 25 -3.02 -3.49 -5.33
C LEU A 25 -2.58 -4.41 -4.20
N ASP A 26 -1.91 -5.49 -4.56
CA ASP A 26 -1.20 -6.38 -3.65
C ASP A 26 0.29 -6.06 -3.80
N LEU A 27 0.84 -5.34 -2.84
CA LEU A 27 2.20 -4.82 -2.89
C LEU A 27 3.14 -5.69 -2.06
N THR A 28 4.33 -5.97 -2.58
CA THR A 28 5.37 -6.71 -1.87
C THR A 28 6.66 -5.90 -1.84
N PHE A 29 7.21 -5.69 -0.64
CA PHE A 29 8.42 -4.91 -0.41
C PHE A 29 9.46 -5.77 0.32
N ALA A 30 10.67 -5.81 -0.20
CA ALA A 30 11.78 -6.52 0.43
C ALA A 30 12.24 -5.82 1.73
N PRO A 31 12.99 -6.52 2.61
CA PRO A 31 13.48 -5.90 3.85
C PRO A 31 14.42 -4.70 3.63
N ASP A 32 15.10 -4.63 2.48
CA ASP A 32 15.99 -3.54 2.12
C ASP A 32 15.28 -2.36 1.44
N PHE A 33 13.96 -2.42 1.31
CA PHE A 33 13.19 -1.31 0.79
C PHE A 33 13.27 -0.11 1.72
N GLU A 34 13.67 1.06 1.17
CA GLU A 34 13.92 2.27 1.96
C GLU A 34 12.65 2.85 2.59
N GLY A 35 11.48 2.46 2.10
CA GLY A 35 10.22 2.95 2.60
C GLY A 35 9.64 4.07 1.75
N VAL A 36 8.46 4.50 2.14
CA VAL A 36 7.75 5.62 1.55
C VAL A 36 7.78 6.76 2.55
N ALA A 37 8.45 7.85 2.19
CA ALA A 37 8.57 9.02 3.06
C ALA A 37 7.18 9.62 3.33
N PRO A 38 6.99 10.28 4.48
CA PRO A 38 5.72 10.93 4.78
C PRO A 38 5.30 11.91 3.68
N HIS A 39 4.06 11.81 3.26
CA HIS A 39 3.46 12.62 2.20
C HIS A 39 1.96 12.76 2.43
N THR A 40 1.32 13.60 1.65
CA THR A 40 -0.15 13.78 1.74
C THR A 40 -0.81 13.56 0.38
N HIS A 41 -2.09 13.17 0.44
CA HIS A 41 -2.95 13.10 -0.73
C HIS A 41 -4.20 13.95 -0.48
N ALA A 42 -4.49 14.87 -1.40
CA ALA A 42 -5.59 15.81 -1.24
C ALA A 42 -6.94 15.27 -1.74
N ASP A 43 -6.93 14.19 -2.51
CA ASP A 43 -8.07 13.76 -3.32
C ASP A 43 -8.48 12.30 -3.12
N HIS A 44 -7.83 11.55 -2.23
CA HIS A 44 -8.21 10.14 -2.00
C HIS A 44 -7.83 9.68 -0.60
N VAL A 45 -8.49 8.61 -0.18
CA VAL A 45 -8.14 7.85 1.02
C VAL A 45 -7.10 6.80 0.62
N ASP A 46 -6.04 6.68 1.40
CA ASP A 46 -5.00 5.69 1.22
C ASP A 46 -5.07 4.69 2.38
N SER A 47 -5.33 3.43 2.09
CA SER A 47 -5.46 2.42 3.13
C SER A 47 -4.67 1.16 2.82
N PHE A 48 -4.34 0.43 3.88
CA PHE A 48 -3.47 -0.73 3.82
C PHE A 48 -4.00 -1.83 4.72
N TYR A 49 -3.95 -3.06 4.23
CA TYR A 49 -4.19 -4.25 5.02
C TYR A 49 -2.96 -5.14 4.97
N VAL A 50 -2.31 -5.34 6.11
CA VAL A 50 -1.07 -6.13 6.18
C VAL A 50 -1.40 -7.62 6.08
N LEU A 51 -0.81 -8.29 5.10
CA LEU A 51 -0.97 -9.72 4.86
C LEU A 51 0.19 -10.52 5.43
N GLU A 52 1.41 -9.98 5.33
CA GLU A 52 2.64 -10.67 5.72
C GLU A 52 3.69 -9.65 6.13
N GLY A 53 4.50 -9.99 7.12
CA GLY A 53 5.60 -9.14 7.56
C GLY A 53 5.22 -8.11 8.60
N GLU A 54 6.09 -7.14 8.81
CA GLU A 54 5.95 -6.08 9.81
C GLU A 54 6.20 -4.73 9.16
N ALA A 55 5.24 -3.83 9.30
CA ALA A 55 5.37 -2.44 8.83
C ALA A 55 5.43 -1.47 10.00
N GLU A 56 6.05 -0.34 9.76
CA GLU A 56 5.94 0.83 10.62
C GLU A 56 5.29 1.94 9.80
N PHE A 57 4.14 2.40 10.26
CA PHE A 57 3.43 3.51 9.63
C PHE A 57 3.65 4.79 10.42
N VAL A 58 3.81 5.89 9.71
CA VAL A 58 3.83 7.24 10.27
C VAL A 58 2.54 7.94 9.88
N PHE A 59 1.81 8.49 10.86
CA PHE A 59 0.61 9.30 10.65
C PHE A 59 0.79 10.59 11.43
N GLY A 60 1.10 11.71 10.73
CA GLY A 60 1.45 12.95 11.41
C GLY A 60 2.65 12.73 12.34
N ASP A 61 2.44 12.94 13.64
CA ASP A 61 3.47 12.73 14.67
C ASP A 61 3.44 11.32 15.30
N ASP A 62 2.47 10.50 14.92
CA ASP A 62 2.31 9.17 15.49
C ASP A 62 3.06 8.12 14.66
N VAL A 63 3.60 7.12 15.35
CA VAL A 63 4.28 5.97 14.75
C VAL A 63 3.57 4.71 15.23
N VAL A 64 3.15 3.87 14.29
CA VAL A 64 2.36 2.67 14.56
C VAL A 64 3.01 1.44 13.93
N ARG A 65 3.27 0.40 14.74
CA ARG A 65 3.68 -0.92 14.23
C ARG A 65 2.45 -1.70 13.78
N ALA A 66 2.56 -2.38 12.64
CA ALA A 66 1.45 -3.14 12.08
C ALA A 66 1.94 -4.48 11.54
N GLY A 67 1.47 -5.55 12.13
CA GLY A 67 1.69 -6.92 11.67
C GLY A 67 0.50 -7.45 10.88
N PRO A 68 0.54 -8.74 10.48
CA PRO A 68 -0.52 -9.36 9.68
C PRO A 68 -1.89 -9.23 10.34
N GLY A 69 -2.90 -8.90 9.54
CA GLY A 69 -4.27 -8.69 10.02
C GLY A 69 -4.57 -7.26 10.45
N THR A 70 -3.61 -6.35 10.38
CA THR A 70 -3.81 -4.95 10.75
C THR A 70 -4.30 -4.15 9.54
N PHE A 71 -5.34 -3.36 9.74
CA PHE A 71 -5.86 -2.40 8.75
C PHE A 71 -5.52 -0.98 9.18
N VAL A 72 -4.98 -0.19 8.26
CA VAL A 72 -4.60 1.20 8.50
C VAL A 72 -5.20 2.05 7.39
N ALA A 73 -5.84 3.15 7.75
CA ALA A 73 -6.41 4.07 6.77
C ALA A 73 -5.90 5.50 7.02
N ALA A 74 -5.37 6.12 5.97
CA ALA A 74 -4.95 7.51 5.99
C ALA A 74 -6.04 8.36 5.31
N PRO A 75 -6.77 9.18 6.07
CA PRO A 75 -7.76 10.07 5.49
C PRO A 75 -7.13 11.04 4.50
N THR A 76 -7.95 11.56 3.60
CA THR A 76 -7.56 12.63 2.69
C THR A 76 -6.89 13.77 3.46
N GLY A 77 -5.73 14.20 2.98
CA GLY A 77 -4.99 15.33 3.59
C GLY A 77 -4.11 14.96 4.77
N SER A 78 -4.16 13.72 5.29
CA SER A 78 -3.27 13.32 6.39
C SER A 78 -1.86 13.05 5.88
N VAL A 79 -0.87 13.42 6.69
CA VAL A 79 0.55 13.09 6.39
C VAL A 79 0.80 11.66 6.80
N HIS A 80 1.27 10.83 5.88
CA HIS A 80 1.53 9.41 6.17
C HIS A 80 2.67 8.84 5.34
N GLY A 81 3.28 7.80 5.85
CA GLY A 81 4.32 7.05 5.19
C GLY A 81 4.49 5.69 5.85
N PHE A 82 5.34 4.84 5.32
CA PHE A 82 5.60 3.53 5.91
C PHE A 82 6.96 2.99 5.51
N ARG A 83 7.39 1.96 6.23
CA ARG A 83 8.59 1.19 5.88
C ARG A 83 8.45 -0.26 6.35
N ASN A 84 9.22 -1.16 5.75
CA ASN A 84 9.36 -2.53 6.20
C ASN A 84 10.35 -2.55 7.37
N VAL A 85 9.91 -3.05 8.53
CA VAL A 85 10.76 -3.16 9.73
C VAL A 85 10.96 -4.62 10.14
N GLY A 86 10.49 -5.56 9.33
CA GLY A 86 10.70 -6.99 9.56
C GLY A 86 11.97 -7.51 8.91
N SER A 87 12.24 -8.79 9.12
CA SER A 87 13.39 -9.48 8.52
C SER A 87 13.06 -10.12 7.17
N GLY A 88 11.80 -10.19 6.80
CA GLY A 88 11.32 -10.75 5.54
C GLY A 88 10.52 -9.74 4.74
N ASP A 89 9.84 -10.24 3.71
CA ASP A 89 9.00 -9.40 2.87
C ASP A 89 7.83 -8.81 3.65
N LEU A 90 7.48 -7.58 3.32
CA LEU A 90 6.24 -6.92 3.75
C LEU A 90 5.27 -6.99 2.57
N ARG A 91 4.12 -7.62 2.79
CA ARG A 91 3.08 -7.73 1.79
C ARG A 91 1.79 -7.12 2.31
N MET A 92 1.21 -6.22 1.54
CA MET A 92 0.02 -5.47 1.93
C MET A 92 -0.93 -5.32 0.75
N LEU A 93 -2.23 -5.34 1.04
CA LEU A 93 -3.20 -4.74 0.13
C LEU A 93 -3.13 -3.23 0.31
N ASN A 94 -3.08 -2.50 -0.79
CA ASN A 94 -3.15 -1.04 -0.81
C ASN A 94 -4.43 -0.66 -1.56
N ILE A 95 -5.28 0.10 -0.90
CA ILE A 95 -6.61 0.44 -1.40
C ILE A 95 -6.75 1.95 -1.48
N HIS A 96 -7.03 2.44 -2.68
CA HIS A 96 -7.27 3.86 -2.94
C HIS A 96 -8.73 4.08 -3.33
N GLY A 97 -9.36 5.02 -2.71
CA GLY A 97 -10.70 5.48 -3.08
C GLY A 97 -10.73 7.00 -3.17
N PRO A 98 -10.98 7.56 -4.36
CA PRO A 98 -11.05 6.94 -5.69
C PRO A 98 -9.70 6.52 -6.26
N ASN A 99 -9.69 6.03 -7.51
CA ASN A 99 -8.49 5.65 -8.23
C ASN A 99 -7.55 6.85 -8.39
N THR A 100 -6.25 6.64 -8.12
CA THR A 100 -5.23 7.69 -8.12
C THR A 100 -4.36 7.67 -9.36
N GLY A 101 -4.49 6.63 -10.18
CA GLY A 101 -3.55 6.37 -11.27
C GLY A 101 -2.24 5.73 -10.81
N PHE A 102 -2.19 5.23 -9.57
CA PHE A 102 -0.97 4.61 -9.02
C PHE A 102 -0.54 3.38 -9.82
N ALA A 103 -1.48 2.51 -10.21
CA ALA A 103 -1.16 1.34 -11.02
C ALA A 103 -0.54 1.74 -12.36
N ALA A 104 -1.06 2.79 -13.00
CA ALA A 104 -0.51 3.30 -14.25
C ALA A 104 0.92 3.82 -14.06
N ARG A 105 1.18 4.56 -12.99
CA ARG A 105 2.54 5.02 -12.67
C ARG A 105 3.49 3.87 -12.37
N LEU A 106 3.00 2.85 -11.67
CA LEU A 106 3.78 1.68 -11.32
C LEU A 106 4.28 0.93 -12.56
N ARG A 107 3.45 0.84 -13.61
CA ARG A 107 3.83 0.19 -14.86
C ARG A 107 4.95 0.92 -15.60
N GLU A 108 5.12 2.20 -15.36
CA GLU A 108 6.11 3.04 -16.03
C GLU A 108 7.48 3.09 -15.34
N LEU A 109 7.59 2.53 -14.14
CA LEU A 109 8.84 2.56 -13.38
C LEU A 109 9.91 1.62 -13.94
#